data_1eaa914e16504585fff17b6b00e869de
#
_entry.id   1eaa914e16504585fff17b6b00e869de
#
_cell.length_a   1.000
_cell.length_b   1.000
_cell.length_c   1.000
_cell.angle_alpha   90.00
_cell.angle_beta   90.00
_cell.angle_gamma   90.00
#
_symmetry.space_group_name_H-M   'P 1'
#
loop_
_entity.id
_entity.type
_entity.pdbx_description
1 polymer ?
#
loop_
_entity_poly.entity_id
_entity_poly.type
_entity_poly.pdbx_seq_one_letter_code
_entity_poly.pdbx_strand_id
1 'polypeptide(L)'
;MIHTSLLPEITIPDTLLTPYVLQRAERLADTPALVDGATGRTLTYAEFAGAVKAMAGGLKARGFGKGDVLAIMAPNVPEYAVAFHGTAWAGATVTTINPTYTAHEVQHQLKDSGATLLVTVSMFLPIAKEAVEGTGVTEIFTIDPSDASPMTALMGEPLLEQVEVSPDDVVALPYSSGTTGLSKGVMLTHRNLVANLVQTTAVLAVDEGETMLSFLPFFHIYGMQVLMNNALAQGGKVVTMARFDLEQFLQLAQDHHVKRAFVAPPIVLALAKHPLVEKYDLSRLESVFSGAAPLGAELAEEAAARLGCEVVQGYGMTELSPVSHSTPKGMYKPGSIGILIPSTESRIVDPETGKDLGLGEDGEIWVRGPQVMPGYLNNDKATKDTIDDEGWLHTGDIGHVDADGH
;
A
#
# COMPACT_ATOMS: atom_id res chain seq x y z
N MET A 1 10.71 26.19 10.76
CA MET A 1 10.57 25.48 12.08
C MET A 1 10.43 24.00 11.78
N ILE A 2 11.13 23.12 12.52
CA ILE A 2 10.95 21.66 12.39
C ILE A 2 9.87 21.23 13.36
N HIS A 3 8.86 20.51 12.83
CA HIS A 3 7.82 19.85 13.60
C HIS A 3 8.16 18.36 13.74
N THR A 4 7.90 17.79 14.91
CA THR A 4 8.11 16.38 15.22
C THR A 4 6.80 15.73 15.65
N SER A 5 6.72 14.40 15.59
CA SER A 5 5.54 13.69 16.07
C SER A 5 5.23 14.00 17.54
N LEU A 6 3.94 14.12 17.84
CA LEU A 6 3.44 14.22 19.23
C LEU A 6 3.40 12.84 19.93
N LEU A 7 3.57 11.77 19.17
CA LEU A 7 3.58 10.41 19.68
C LEU A 7 5.00 10.00 20.11
N PRO A 8 5.13 9.03 21.04
CA PRO A 8 6.42 8.52 21.47
C PRO A 8 7.26 8.00 20.29
N GLU A 9 8.58 8.14 20.42
CA GLU A 9 9.51 7.50 19.51
C GLU A 9 9.31 5.98 19.48
N ILE A 10 9.56 5.38 18.33
CA ILE A 10 9.43 3.94 18.10
C ILE A 10 10.79 3.34 17.72
N THR A 11 10.96 2.06 17.98
CA THR A 11 12.12 1.30 17.50
C THR A 11 11.73 0.59 16.21
N ILE A 12 12.44 0.90 15.13
CA ILE A 12 12.27 0.22 13.85
C ILE A 12 13.20 -0.99 13.83
N PRO A 13 12.68 -2.23 13.68
CA PRO A 13 13.51 -3.42 13.66
C PRO A 13 14.34 -3.50 12.37
N ASP A 14 15.57 -3.97 12.50
CA ASP A 14 16.44 -4.27 11.35
C ASP A 14 16.06 -5.63 10.76
N THR A 15 15.04 -5.65 9.92
CA THR A 15 14.47 -6.86 9.32
C THR A 15 13.95 -6.59 7.91
N LEU A 16 13.70 -7.67 7.17
CA LEU A 16 13.14 -7.62 5.84
C LEU A 16 11.60 -7.58 5.90
N LEU A 17 10.97 -7.05 4.85
CA LEU A 17 9.51 -6.84 4.80
C LEU A 17 8.71 -8.13 5.01
N THR A 18 9.00 -9.17 4.24
CA THR A 18 8.19 -10.40 4.29
C THR A 18 8.32 -11.16 5.62
N PRO A 19 9.51 -11.33 6.22
CA PRO A 19 9.63 -11.85 7.59
C PRO A 19 8.85 -11.02 8.61
N TYR A 20 8.87 -9.69 8.49
CA TYR A 20 8.08 -8.82 9.38
C TYR A 20 6.57 -9.05 9.20
N VAL A 21 6.08 -9.16 7.97
CA VAL A 21 4.67 -9.44 7.68
C VAL A 21 4.25 -10.83 8.18
N LEU A 22 5.11 -11.83 8.04
CA LEU A 22 4.83 -13.21 8.44
C LEU A 22 5.18 -13.54 9.90
N GLN A 23 5.66 -12.57 10.70
CA GLN A 23 6.16 -12.82 12.07
C GLN A 23 5.15 -13.51 13.00
N ARG A 24 3.86 -13.41 12.71
CA ARG A 24 2.76 -14.03 13.49
C ARG A 24 2.19 -15.28 12.85
N ALA A 25 2.66 -15.66 11.65
CA ALA A 25 2.02 -16.71 10.86
C ALA A 25 2.04 -18.09 11.55
N GLU A 26 3.11 -18.43 12.26
CA GLU A 26 3.18 -19.68 13.01
C GLU A 26 2.19 -19.72 14.17
N ARG A 27 2.09 -18.63 14.92
CA ARG A 27 1.16 -18.53 16.07
C ARG A 27 -0.31 -18.46 15.65
N LEU A 28 -0.59 -17.86 14.50
CA LEU A 28 -1.93 -17.69 13.92
C LEU A 28 -2.21 -18.70 12.79
N ALA A 29 -1.55 -19.85 12.80
CA ALA A 29 -1.53 -20.81 11.70
C ALA A 29 -2.91 -21.10 11.08
N ASP A 30 -3.91 -21.37 11.91
CA ASP A 30 -5.28 -21.72 11.50
C ASP A 30 -6.22 -20.52 11.33
N THR A 31 -5.73 -19.30 11.60
CA THR A 31 -6.54 -18.08 11.48
C THR A 31 -6.60 -17.63 10.03
N PRO A 32 -7.76 -17.18 9.50
CA PRO A 32 -7.87 -16.58 8.18
C PRO A 32 -6.97 -15.38 8.01
N ALA A 33 -6.08 -15.41 7.01
CA ALA A 33 -5.22 -14.29 6.61
C ALA A 33 -5.80 -13.53 5.42
N LEU A 34 -6.18 -14.25 4.37
CA LEU A 34 -6.66 -13.72 3.10
C LEU A 34 -7.99 -14.39 2.74
N VAL A 35 -8.99 -13.59 2.37
CA VAL A 35 -10.31 -14.06 1.94
C VAL A 35 -10.65 -13.38 0.61
N ASP A 36 -11.02 -14.17 -0.38
CA ASP A 36 -11.62 -13.66 -1.60
C ASP A 36 -13.09 -13.30 -1.31
N GLY A 37 -13.40 -12.01 -1.31
CA GLY A 37 -14.74 -11.52 -0.97
C GLY A 37 -15.82 -11.87 -2.01
N ALA A 38 -15.45 -12.31 -3.22
CA ALA A 38 -16.41 -12.75 -4.22
C ALA A 38 -16.78 -14.22 -4.07
N THR A 39 -15.81 -15.08 -3.71
CA THR A 39 -16.00 -16.54 -3.66
C THR A 39 -16.04 -17.10 -2.24
N GLY A 40 -15.58 -16.35 -1.25
CA GLY A 40 -15.40 -16.82 0.13
C GLY A 40 -14.19 -17.74 0.32
N ARG A 41 -13.40 -17.98 -0.73
CA ARG A 41 -12.19 -18.79 -0.62
C ARG A 41 -11.20 -18.14 0.33
N THR A 42 -10.67 -18.92 1.26
CA THR A 42 -9.84 -18.46 2.35
C THR A 42 -8.48 -19.12 2.31
N LEU A 43 -7.44 -18.34 2.60
CA LEU A 43 -6.11 -18.81 2.97
C LEU A 43 -5.87 -18.48 4.43
N THR A 44 -5.52 -19.47 5.23
CA THR A 44 -5.05 -19.26 6.61
C THR A 44 -3.64 -18.67 6.60
N TYR A 45 -3.14 -18.20 7.74
CA TYR A 45 -1.77 -17.72 7.86
C TYR A 45 -0.75 -18.80 7.53
N ALA A 46 -0.99 -20.05 7.89
CA ALA A 46 -0.11 -21.18 7.53
C ALA A 46 -0.11 -21.43 6.03
N GLU A 47 -1.28 -21.44 5.39
CA GLU A 47 -1.41 -21.63 3.94
C GLU A 47 -0.79 -20.47 3.16
N PHE A 48 -1.01 -19.23 3.60
CA PHE A 48 -0.38 -18.05 3.01
C PHE A 48 1.15 -18.11 3.11
N ALA A 49 1.70 -18.36 4.31
CA ALA A 49 3.14 -18.48 4.50
C ALA A 49 3.73 -19.65 3.70
N GLY A 50 3.02 -20.78 3.64
CA GLY A 50 3.39 -21.93 2.81
C GLY A 50 3.46 -21.59 1.32
N ALA A 51 2.43 -20.90 0.82
CA ALA A 51 2.36 -20.47 -0.59
C ALA A 51 3.48 -19.46 -0.93
N VAL A 52 3.79 -18.51 -0.04
CA VAL A 52 4.91 -17.56 -0.18
C VAL A 52 6.24 -18.31 -0.32
N LYS A 53 6.50 -19.26 0.58
CA LYS A 53 7.74 -20.07 0.57
C LYS A 53 7.83 -20.97 -0.66
N ALA A 54 6.71 -21.56 -1.09
CA ALA A 54 6.65 -22.40 -2.29
C ALA A 54 6.91 -21.58 -3.57
N MET A 55 6.33 -20.38 -3.67
CA MET A 55 6.61 -19.47 -4.78
C MET A 55 8.06 -19.02 -4.81
N ALA A 56 8.63 -18.65 -3.68
CA ALA A 56 10.05 -18.28 -3.58
C ALA A 56 10.96 -19.43 -3.99
N GLY A 57 10.64 -20.67 -3.57
CA GLY A 57 11.40 -21.87 -3.95
C GLY A 57 11.38 -22.15 -5.45
N GLY A 58 10.22 -21.98 -6.08
CA GLY A 58 10.07 -22.13 -7.53
C GLY A 58 10.79 -21.02 -8.32
N LEU A 59 10.74 -19.78 -7.86
CA LEU A 59 11.50 -18.65 -8.43
C LEU A 59 13.01 -18.91 -8.33
N LYS A 60 13.49 -19.30 -7.14
CA LYS A 60 14.91 -19.64 -6.94
C LYS A 60 15.38 -20.79 -7.83
N ALA A 61 14.55 -21.83 -8.01
CA ALA A 61 14.86 -22.95 -8.91
C ALA A 61 14.98 -22.52 -10.39
N ARG A 62 14.37 -21.41 -10.77
CA ARG A 62 14.50 -20.76 -12.09
C ARG A 62 15.72 -19.81 -12.17
N GLY A 63 16.49 -19.65 -11.09
CA GLY A 63 17.60 -18.71 -10.99
C GLY A 63 17.16 -17.26 -10.74
N PHE A 64 15.90 -17.05 -10.38
CA PHE A 64 15.34 -15.73 -10.12
C PHE A 64 15.58 -15.31 -8.65
N GLY A 65 16.09 -14.10 -8.43
CA GLY A 65 16.46 -13.63 -7.10
C GLY A 65 16.93 -12.16 -7.09
N LYS A 66 17.95 -11.85 -6.29
CA LYS A 66 18.47 -10.48 -6.14
C LYS A 66 18.87 -9.88 -7.50
N GLY A 67 18.32 -8.71 -7.80
CA GLY A 67 18.54 -7.99 -9.06
C GLY A 67 17.47 -8.28 -10.13
N ASP A 68 16.66 -9.31 -9.95
CA ASP A 68 15.55 -9.61 -10.85
C ASP A 68 14.27 -8.86 -10.42
N VAL A 69 13.40 -8.60 -11.39
CA VAL A 69 12.13 -7.90 -11.17
C VAL A 69 10.97 -8.72 -11.73
N LEU A 70 9.97 -9.00 -10.86
CA LEU A 70 8.70 -9.57 -11.24
C LEU A 70 7.62 -8.49 -11.26
N ALA A 71 6.88 -8.39 -12.38
CA ALA A 71 5.75 -7.48 -12.52
C ALA A 71 4.44 -8.17 -12.08
N ILE A 72 3.58 -7.46 -11.36
CA ILE A 72 2.23 -7.89 -11.03
C ILE A 72 1.23 -6.89 -11.62
N MET A 73 0.38 -7.35 -12.54
CA MET A 73 -0.72 -6.58 -13.14
C MET A 73 -2.04 -7.31 -12.87
N ALA A 74 -2.58 -7.18 -11.67
CA ALA A 74 -3.76 -7.91 -11.24
C ALA A 74 -4.65 -7.07 -10.31
N PRO A 75 -5.96 -7.40 -10.22
CA PRO A 75 -6.83 -6.81 -9.22
C PRO A 75 -6.51 -7.38 -7.82
N ASN A 76 -7.22 -6.88 -6.80
CA ASN A 76 -7.09 -7.41 -5.45
C ASN A 76 -7.67 -8.82 -5.36
N VAL A 77 -6.79 -9.79 -5.29
CA VAL A 77 -7.08 -11.22 -5.05
C VAL A 77 -6.06 -11.78 -4.06
N PRO A 78 -6.35 -12.86 -3.33
CA PRO A 78 -5.41 -13.45 -2.37
C PRO A 78 -4.04 -13.78 -2.97
N GLU A 79 -4.00 -14.23 -4.22
CA GLU A 79 -2.77 -14.58 -4.95
C GLU A 79 -1.86 -13.38 -5.19
N TYR A 80 -2.40 -12.15 -5.18
CA TYR A 80 -1.58 -10.94 -5.27
C TYR A 80 -0.57 -10.87 -4.13
N ALA A 81 -1.02 -11.12 -2.90
CA ALA A 81 -0.16 -11.13 -1.72
C ALA A 81 0.87 -12.28 -1.78
N VAL A 82 0.47 -13.45 -2.31
CA VAL A 82 1.39 -14.59 -2.52
C VAL A 82 2.47 -14.21 -3.54
N ALA A 83 2.09 -13.63 -4.68
CA ALA A 83 3.03 -13.21 -5.71
C ALA A 83 4.01 -12.15 -5.19
N PHE A 84 3.50 -11.15 -4.48
CA PHE A 84 4.31 -10.08 -3.91
C PHE A 84 5.33 -10.61 -2.89
N HIS A 85 4.84 -11.31 -1.86
CA HIS A 85 5.72 -11.78 -0.79
C HIS A 85 6.59 -12.97 -1.20
N GLY A 86 6.14 -13.82 -2.12
CA GLY A 86 6.95 -14.91 -2.68
C GLY A 86 8.15 -14.38 -3.47
N THR A 87 7.95 -13.32 -4.24
CA THR A 87 9.04 -12.63 -4.96
C THR A 87 10.00 -11.97 -3.98
N ALA A 88 9.51 -11.25 -2.99
CA ALA A 88 10.32 -10.61 -1.96
C ALA A 88 11.10 -11.66 -1.12
N TRP A 89 10.49 -12.82 -0.80
CA TRP A 89 11.15 -13.91 -0.09
C TRP A 89 12.28 -14.55 -0.91
N ALA A 90 12.16 -14.59 -2.23
CA ALA A 90 13.22 -14.99 -3.15
C ALA A 90 14.36 -13.96 -3.27
N GLY A 91 14.24 -12.81 -2.60
CA GLY A 91 15.24 -11.73 -2.64
C GLY A 91 15.13 -10.83 -3.88
N ALA A 92 14.06 -10.95 -4.65
CA ALA A 92 13.82 -10.19 -5.86
C ALA A 92 12.88 -8.98 -5.60
N THR A 93 12.78 -8.10 -6.58
CA THR A 93 11.96 -6.88 -6.53
C THR A 93 10.62 -7.09 -7.22
N VAL A 94 9.56 -6.48 -6.69
CA VAL A 94 8.23 -6.48 -7.31
C VAL A 94 7.93 -5.11 -7.91
N THR A 95 7.56 -5.04 -9.19
CA THR A 95 6.92 -3.84 -9.74
C THR A 95 5.41 -4.06 -9.87
N THR A 96 4.63 -3.10 -9.37
CA THR A 96 3.17 -3.20 -9.30
C THR A 96 2.53 -2.32 -10.37
N ILE A 97 1.77 -2.94 -11.28
CA ILE A 97 1.24 -2.29 -12.47
C ILE A 97 -0.27 -2.06 -12.31
N ASN A 98 -0.70 -0.83 -12.62
CA ASN A 98 -2.11 -0.51 -12.73
C ASN A 98 -2.76 -1.28 -13.91
N PRO A 99 -3.70 -2.19 -13.67
CA PRO A 99 -4.31 -2.99 -14.74
C PRO A 99 -5.23 -2.17 -15.68
N THR A 100 -5.48 -0.90 -15.36
CA THR A 100 -6.23 0.00 -16.26
C THR A 100 -5.33 0.77 -17.23
N TYR A 101 -4.01 0.60 -17.14
CA TYR A 101 -3.06 1.20 -18.07
C TYR A 101 -3.22 0.64 -19.49
N THR A 102 -2.90 1.48 -20.46
CA THR A 102 -2.76 1.07 -21.86
C THR A 102 -1.54 0.15 -22.05
N ALA A 103 -1.50 -0.63 -23.12
CA ALA A 103 -0.35 -1.47 -23.42
C ALA A 103 0.97 -0.68 -23.48
N HIS A 104 0.93 0.58 -23.99
CA HIS A 104 2.09 1.46 -24.04
C HIS A 104 2.60 1.87 -22.65
N GLU A 105 1.70 2.21 -21.72
CA GLU A 105 2.06 2.56 -20.34
C GLU A 105 2.63 1.34 -19.60
N VAL A 106 2.01 0.16 -19.76
CA VAL A 106 2.51 -1.11 -19.22
C VAL A 106 3.90 -1.42 -19.80
N GLN A 107 4.08 -1.30 -21.11
CA GLN A 107 5.36 -1.53 -21.79
C GLN A 107 6.45 -0.60 -21.26
N HIS A 108 6.12 0.68 -21.06
CA HIS A 108 7.05 1.65 -20.46
C HIS A 108 7.53 1.17 -19.09
N GLN A 109 6.60 0.81 -18.19
CA GLN A 109 6.92 0.35 -16.86
C GLN A 109 7.75 -0.95 -16.87
N LEU A 110 7.41 -1.90 -17.74
CA LEU A 110 8.17 -3.16 -17.90
C LEU A 110 9.61 -2.91 -18.36
N LYS A 111 9.82 -1.99 -19.28
CA LYS A 111 11.17 -1.61 -19.78
C LYS A 111 11.97 -0.90 -18.72
N ASP A 112 11.37 0.09 -18.07
CA ASP A 112 12.07 0.94 -17.08
C ASP A 112 12.42 0.13 -15.82
N SER A 113 11.49 -0.72 -15.33
CA SER A 113 11.71 -1.58 -14.17
C SER A 113 12.64 -2.75 -14.42
N GLY A 114 12.88 -3.11 -15.69
CA GLY A 114 13.66 -4.30 -16.07
C GLY A 114 12.96 -5.62 -15.74
N ALA A 115 11.62 -5.63 -15.63
CA ALA A 115 10.88 -6.83 -15.31
C ALA A 115 11.08 -7.94 -16.37
N THR A 116 11.31 -9.17 -15.89
CA THR A 116 11.55 -10.34 -16.74
C THR A 116 10.45 -11.39 -16.65
N LEU A 117 9.61 -11.32 -15.61
CA LEU A 117 8.41 -12.14 -15.44
C LEU A 117 7.19 -11.23 -15.18
N LEU A 118 6.03 -11.64 -15.68
CA LEU A 118 4.77 -10.92 -15.48
C LEU A 118 3.68 -11.88 -14.96
N VAL A 119 3.09 -11.54 -13.81
CA VAL A 119 1.90 -12.20 -13.27
C VAL A 119 0.69 -11.31 -13.52
N THR A 120 -0.38 -11.87 -14.09
CA THR A 120 -1.63 -11.17 -14.40
C THR A 120 -2.86 -12.05 -14.19
N VAL A 121 -4.02 -11.61 -14.65
CA VAL A 121 -5.26 -12.40 -14.75
C VAL A 121 -5.68 -12.50 -16.21
N SER A 122 -6.50 -13.52 -16.54
CA SER A 122 -6.94 -13.78 -17.92
C SER A 122 -7.57 -12.57 -18.61
N MET A 123 -8.31 -11.77 -17.85
CA MET A 123 -8.96 -10.54 -18.34
C MET A 123 -7.97 -9.53 -18.93
N PHE A 124 -6.77 -9.41 -18.37
CA PHE A 124 -5.74 -8.45 -18.81
C PHE A 124 -4.69 -9.08 -19.74
N LEU A 125 -4.78 -10.37 -20.00
CA LEU A 125 -3.81 -11.09 -20.84
C LEU A 125 -3.65 -10.51 -22.25
N PRO A 126 -4.70 -10.03 -22.95
CA PRO A 126 -4.52 -9.37 -24.27
C PRO A 126 -3.61 -8.13 -24.20
N ILE A 127 -3.83 -7.25 -23.22
CA ILE A 127 -2.99 -6.06 -23.00
C ILE A 127 -1.58 -6.48 -22.57
N ALA A 128 -1.46 -7.49 -21.71
CA ALA A 128 -0.17 -8.00 -21.27
C ALA A 128 0.67 -8.53 -22.44
N LYS A 129 0.07 -9.32 -23.33
CA LYS A 129 0.73 -9.88 -24.53
C LYS A 129 1.24 -8.78 -25.49
N GLU A 130 0.46 -7.73 -25.68
CA GLU A 130 0.87 -6.56 -26.47
C GLU A 130 2.01 -5.78 -25.78
N ALA A 131 1.88 -5.55 -24.48
CA ALA A 131 2.81 -4.72 -23.72
C ALA A 131 4.20 -5.34 -23.57
N VAL A 132 4.32 -6.68 -23.54
CA VAL A 132 5.63 -7.35 -23.38
C VAL A 132 6.49 -7.31 -24.64
N GLU A 133 5.94 -6.93 -25.80
CA GLU A 133 6.71 -6.86 -27.04
C GLU A 133 7.88 -5.86 -26.92
N GLY A 134 9.09 -6.34 -27.21
CA GLY A 134 10.31 -5.52 -27.11
C GLY A 134 10.71 -5.12 -25.68
N THR A 135 10.21 -5.82 -24.67
CA THR A 135 10.66 -5.73 -23.26
C THR A 135 11.57 -6.89 -22.87
N GLY A 136 12.01 -6.94 -21.61
CA GLY A 136 12.77 -8.06 -21.05
C GLY A 136 11.90 -9.22 -20.55
N VAL A 137 10.56 -9.11 -20.60
CA VAL A 137 9.66 -10.16 -20.10
C VAL A 137 9.75 -11.40 -20.95
N THR A 138 10.12 -12.52 -20.33
CA THR A 138 10.30 -13.81 -21.00
C THR A 138 9.09 -14.73 -20.88
N GLU A 139 8.26 -14.54 -19.83
CA GLU A 139 7.11 -15.41 -19.58
C GLU A 139 5.99 -14.62 -18.84
N ILE A 140 4.73 -14.91 -19.22
CA ILE A 140 3.53 -14.38 -18.59
C ILE A 140 2.82 -15.52 -17.86
N PHE A 141 2.44 -15.27 -16.61
CA PHE A 141 1.67 -16.21 -15.79
C PHE A 141 0.31 -15.62 -15.46
N THR A 142 -0.72 -16.48 -15.39
CA THR A 142 -2.05 -16.05 -14.96
C THR A 142 -2.49 -16.72 -13.66
N ILE A 143 -3.18 -15.91 -12.83
CA ILE A 143 -3.72 -16.36 -11.56
C ILE A 143 -4.92 -17.30 -11.79
N ASP A 144 -5.78 -16.94 -12.76
CA ASP A 144 -6.97 -17.68 -13.17
C ASP A 144 -6.72 -18.46 -14.49
N PRO A 145 -7.57 -19.44 -14.83
CA PRO A 145 -7.37 -20.24 -16.04
C PRO A 145 -7.34 -19.41 -17.33
N SER A 146 -6.34 -19.66 -18.16
CA SER A 146 -6.15 -19.00 -19.47
C SER A 146 -5.31 -19.88 -20.42
N ASP A 147 -4.91 -19.32 -21.56
CA ASP A 147 -3.94 -19.92 -22.51
C ASP A 147 -2.47 -19.58 -22.19
N ALA A 148 -2.20 -18.85 -21.11
CA ALA A 148 -0.86 -18.62 -20.59
C ALA A 148 -0.50 -19.64 -19.49
N SER A 149 0.76 -19.63 -19.07
CA SER A 149 1.22 -20.49 -17.96
C SER A 149 0.46 -20.12 -16.67
N PRO A 150 -0.04 -21.09 -15.89
CA PRO A 150 -0.67 -20.78 -14.62
C PRO A 150 0.35 -20.28 -13.60
N MET A 151 -0.02 -19.35 -12.72
CA MET A 151 0.86 -18.87 -11.65
C MET A 151 1.39 -20.01 -10.76
N THR A 152 0.64 -21.11 -10.65
CA THR A 152 1.08 -22.30 -9.93
C THR A 152 2.34 -22.95 -10.52
N ALA A 153 2.68 -22.67 -11.78
CA ALA A 153 3.96 -23.11 -12.39
C ALA A 153 5.19 -22.36 -11.81
N LEU A 154 4.97 -21.28 -11.07
CA LEU A 154 6.00 -20.61 -10.27
C LEU A 154 6.21 -21.23 -8.88
N MET A 155 5.37 -22.19 -8.48
CA MET A 155 5.52 -22.87 -7.20
C MET A 155 6.55 -24.00 -7.30
N GLY A 156 7.30 -24.22 -6.23
CA GLY A 156 8.33 -25.28 -6.13
C GLY A 156 8.45 -25.79 -4.71
N GLU A 157 9.55 -26.52 -4.43
CA GLU A 157 9.89 -26.92 -3.07
C GLU A 157 10.02 -25.67 -2.18
N PRO A 158 9.32 -25.61 -1.03
CA PRO A 158 9.30 -24.42 -0.20
C PRO A 158 10.69 -23.97 0.25
N LEU A 159 11.02 -22.71 0.01
CA LEU A 159 12.22 -22.07 0.53
C LEU A 159 11.96 -21.66 1.97
N LEU A 160 12.50 -22.42 2.93
CA LEU A 160 12.18 -22.26 4.36
C LEU A 160 12.70 -20.93 4.94
N GLU A 161 13.85 -20.46 4.46
CA GLU A 161 14.46 -19.20 4.88
C GLU A 161 14.46 -18.22 3.70
N GLN A 162 14.21 -16.96 3.98
CA GLN A 162 14.30 -15.91 2.97
C GLN A 162 15.74 -15.79 2.45
N VAL A 163 15.87 -15.51 1.15
CA VAL A 163 17.16 -15.18 0.54
C VAL A 163 17.74 -13.96 1.24
N GLU A 164 19.01 -14.04 1.61
CA GLU A 164 19.72 -12.94 2.27
C GLU A 164 19.88 -11.76 1.32
N VAL A 165 19.32 -10.63 1.74
CA VAL A 165 19.42 -9.31 1.09
C VAL A 165 19.55 -8.24 2.16
N SER A 166 19.97 -7.03 1.78
CA SER A 166 20.01 -5.90 2.72
C SER A 166 18.63 -5.35 2.99
N PRO A 167 18.30 -4.87 4.21
CA PRO A 167 17.13 -4.05 4.45
C PRO A 167 17.07 -2.79 3.57
N ASP A 168 18.18 -2.33 3.05
CA ASP A 168 18.27 -1.18 2.14
C ASP A 168 18.16 -1.56 0.66
N ASP A 169 18.04 -2.86 0.34
CA ASP A 169 17.73 -3.30 -1.02
C ASP A 169 16.27 -2.95 -1.36
N VAL A 170 16.02 -2.59 -2.62
CA VAL A 170 14.68 -2.27 -3.13
C VAL A 170 13.84 -3.54 -3.23
N VAL A 171 12.67 -3.55 -2.61
CA VAL A 171 11.73 -4.68 -2.63
C VAL A 171 10.50 -4.40 -3.47
N ALA A 172 10.09 -3.13 -3.59
CA ALA A 172 8.93 -2.74 -4.38
C ALA A 172 9.23 -1.52 -5.26
N LEU A 173 8.70 -1.54 -6.46
CA LEU A 173 8.75 -0.47 -7.46
C LEU A 173 7.35 -0.12 -7.94
N PRO A 174 6.51 0.52 -7.12
CA PRO A 174 5.29 1.13 -7.59
C PRO A 174 5.62 2.35 -8.45
N TYR A 175 4.72 2.68 -9.40
CA TYR A 175 4.89 3.84 -10.26
C TYR A 175 3.93 4.94 -9.86
N SER A 176 4.47 6.14 -9.63
CA SER A 176 3.67 7.33 -9.35
C SER A 176 3.45 8.14 -10.63
N SER A 177 2.21 8.59 -10.84
CA SER A 177 1.88 9.53 -11.91
C SER A 177 2.34 10.93 -11.49
N GLY A 178 3.57 11.29 -11.87
CA GLY A 178 4.02 12.67 -11.70
C GLY A 178 3.15 13.65 -12.53
N THR A 179 3.09 14.90 -12.08
CA THR A 179 2.29 15.97 -12.72
C THR A 179 2.74 16.32 -14.16
N THR A 180 3.87 15.80 -14.61
CA THR A 180 4.50 16.22 -15.88
C THR A 180 5.14 15.06 -16.64
N GLY A 181 4.38 14.10 -17.18
CA GLY A 181 4.93 13.09 -18.10
C GLY A 181 4.61 11.62 -17.75
N LEU A 182 5.47 10.70 -18.21
CA LEU A 182 5.34 9.27 -17.90
C LEU A 182 5.54 9.02 -16.39
N SER A 183 4.85 8.01 -15.87
CA SER A 183 4.98 7.58 -14.47
C SER A 183 6.41 7.19 -14.14
N LYS A 184 6.86 7.49 -12.92
CA LYS A 184 8.22 7.25 -12.43
C LYS A 184 8.21 6.08 -11.45
N GLY A 185 9.18 5.19 -11.54
CA GLY A 185 9.37 4.09 -10.60
C GLY A 185 9.88 4.62 -9.26
N VAL A 186 9.09 4.46 -8.21
CA VAL A 186 9.46 4.83 -6.84
C VAL A 186 10.19 3.67 -6.21
N MET A 187 11.46 3.85 -5.85
CA MET A 187 12.23 2.80 -5.18
C MET A 187 11.83 2.72 -3.71
N LEU A 188 11.27 1.59 -3.27
CA LEU A 188 10.92 1.34 -1.88
C LEU A 188 11.74 0.17 -1.35
N THR A 189 12.54 0.44 -0.30
CA THR A 189 13.39 -0.58 0.33
C THR A 189 12.59 -1.37 1.37
N HIS A 190 13.11 -2.53 1.76
CA HIS A 190 12.57 -3.28 2.90
C HIS A 190 12.49 -2.37 4.14
N ARG A 191 13.55 -1.59 4.42
CA ARG A 191 13.63 -0.66 5.55
C ARG A 191 12.52 0.39 5.50
N ASN A 192 12.28 1.03 4.35
CA ASN A 192 11.23 2.05 4.23
C ASN A 192 9.86 1.47 4.56
N LEU A 193 9.53 0.31 3.97
CA LEU A 193 8.22 -0.32 4.18
C LEU A 193 8.06 -0.84 5.61
N VAL A 194 9.08 -1.47 6.20
CA VAL A 194 9.04 -1.92 7.60
C VAL A 194 8.90 -0.72 8.55
N ALA A 195 9.67 0.36 8.31
CA ALA A 195 9.56 1.57 9.11
C ALA A 195 8.12 2.11 9.10
N ASN A 196 7.52 2.24 7.92
CA ASN A 196 6.15 2.74 7.81
C ASN A 196 5.11 1.79 8.43
N LEU A 197 5.30 0.47 8.39
CA LEU A 197 4.44 -0.48 9.11
C LEU A 197 4.50 -0.26 10.63
N VAL A 198 5.69 -0.09 11.19
CA VAL A 198 5.86 0.17 12.63
C VAL A 198 5.26 1.51 13.03
N GLN A 199 5.52 2.56 12.25
CA GLN A 199 4.95 3.90 12.43
C GLN A 199 3.42 3.88 12.37
N THR A 200 2.88 3.19 11.37
CA THR A 200 1.42 3.08 11.16
C THR A 200 0.75 2.26 12.26
N THR A 201 1.41 1.20 12.74
CA THR A 201 0.90 0.41 13.88
C THR A 201 0.72 1.24 15.14
N ALA A 202 1.57 2.24 15.38
CA ALA A 202 1.46 3.13 16.53
C ALA A 202 0.20 4.03 16.51
N VAL A 203 -0.36 4.27 15.33
CA VAL A 203 -1.54 5.15 15.11
C VAL A 203 -2.78 4.38 14.66
N LEU A 204 -2.60 3.26 13.99
CA LEU A 204 -3.64 2.43 13.39
C LEU A 204 -3.44 0.96 13.78
N ALA A 205 -3.39 0.67 15.08
CA ALA A 205 -3.28 -0.71 15.56
C ALA A 205 -4.46 -1.56 15.06
N VAL A 206 -4.17 -2.71 14.44
CA VAL A 206 -5.15 -3.68 13.95
C VAL A 206 -5.22 -4.82 14.96
N ASP A 207 -6.43 -5.15 15.45
CA ASP A 207 -6.63 -6.30 16.34
C ASP A 207 -6.40 -7.62 15.58
N GLU A 208 -5.92 -8.64 16.24
CA GLU A 208 -5.81 -9.97 15.65
C GLU A 208 -7.19 -10.49 15.21
N GLY A 209 -7.27 -10.95 13.97
CA GLY A 209 -8.52 -11.36 13.33
C GLY A 209 -9.44 -10.23 12.89
N GLU A 210 -9.09 -8.96 13.13
CA GLU A 210 -9.85 -7.83 12.61
C GLU A 210 -9.87 -7.84 11.09
N THR A 211 -11.04 -7.55 10.53
CA THR A 211 -11.22 -7.53 9.07
C THR A 211 -10.80 -6.21 8.46
N MET A 212 -9.87 -6.31 7.52
CA MET A 212 -9.51 -5.24 6.61
C MET A 212 -10.16 -5.49 5.25
N LEU A 213 -11.22 -4.74 4.92
CA LEU A 213 -11.89 -4.84 3.63
C LEU A 213 -11.07 -4.08 2.58
N SER A 214 -10.52 -4.82 1.62
CA SER A 214 -9.46 -4.34 0.74
C SER A 214 -9.92 -4.27 -0.72
N PHE A 215 -10.44 -3.12 -1.12
CA PHE A 215 -10.82 -2.78 -2.50
C PHE A 215 -9.94 -1.68 -3.10
N LEU A 216 -9.28 -0.85 -2.26
CA LEU A 216 -8.25 0.05 -2.76
C LEU A 216 -7.12 -0.79 -3.35
N PRO A 217 -6.66 -0.46 -4.57
CA PRO A 217 -5.82 -1.37 -5.33
C PRO A 217 -4.48 -1.70 -4.67
N PHE A 218 -4.10 -2.97 -4.65
CA PHE A 218 -2.80 -3.42 -4.15
C PHE A 218 -1.63 -2.98 -5.03
N PHE A 219 -1.88 -2.62 -6.28
CA PHE A 219 -0.84 -2.02 -7.12
C PHE A 219 -0.46 -0.61 -6.67
N HIS A 220 -1.33 0.08 -5.95
CA HIS A 220 -1.09 1.39 -5.36
C HIS A 220 -0.61 1.23 -3.91
N ILE A 221 0.33 2.08 -3.49
CA ILE A 221 0.97 1.99 -2.18
C ILE A 221 -0.04 2.01 -1.00
N TYR A 222 -1.16 2.71 -1.11
CA TYR A 222 -2.20 2.73 -0.09
C TYR A 222 -2.79 1.33 0.13
N GLY A 223 -3.23 0.66 -0.93
CA GLY A 223 -3.74 -0.70 -0.86
C GLY A 223 -2.67 -1.72 -0.43
N MET A 224 -1.48 -1.61 -1.02
CA MET A 224 -0.35 -2.50 -0.73
C MET A 224 0.07 -2.45 0.74
N GLN A 225 0.32 -1.24 1.23
CA GLN A 225 0.98 -1.07 2.53
C GLN A 225 -0.02 -0.97 3.67
N VAL A 226 -1.07 -0.13 3.54
CA VAL A 226 -2.01 0.10 4.64
C VAL A 226 -3.04 -1.03 4.77
N LEU A 227 -3.54 -1.57 3.63
CA LEU A 227 -4.57 -2.60 3.67
C LEU A 227 -3.99 -4.02 3.69
N MET A 228 -3.00 -4.32 2.84
CA MET A 228 -2.44 -5.66 2.74
C MET A 228 -1.36 -5.90 3.79
N ASN A 229 -0.24 -5.19 3.71
CA ASN A 229 0.93 -5.47 4.55
C ASN A 229 0.67 -5.17 6.03
N ASN A 230 0.04 -4.03 6.35
CA ASN A 230 -0.21 -3.64 7.73
C ASN A 230 -1.19 -4.60 8.43
N ALA A 231 -2.27 -5.00 7.76
CA ALA A 231 -3.20 -5.98 8.33
C ALA A 231 -2.52 -7.32 8.58
N LEU A 232 -1.80 -7.86 7.59
CA LEU A 232 -1.12 -9.16 7.70
C LEU A 232 -0.04 -9.14 8.79
N ALA A 233 0.76 -8.07 8.89
CA ALA A 233 1.80 -7.94 9.92
C ALA A 233 1.23 -7.93 11.34
N GLN A 234 0.03 -7.41 11.52
CA GLN A 234 -0.64 -7.31 12.84
C GLN A 234 -1.55 -8.52 13.16
N GLY A 235 -1.71 -9.47 12.26
CA GLY A 235 -2.55 -10.66 12.46
C GLY A 235 -4.02 -10.43 12.07
N GLY A 236 -4.32 -9.41 11.30
CA GLY A 236 -5.63 -9.13 10.77
C GLY A 236 -6.03 -10.06 9.61
N LYS A 237 -7.27 -9.95 9.16
CA LYS A 237 -7.84 -10.69 8.03
C LYS A 237 -8.10 -9.72 6.87
N VAL A 238 -7.46 -9.95 5.74
CA VAL A 238 -7.66 -9.18 4.51
C VAL A 238 -8.77 -9.82 3.69
N VAL A 239 -9.88 -9.11 3.48
CA VAL A 239 -10.97 -9.52 2.59
C VAL A 239 -10.85 -8.73 1.30
N THR A 240 -10.54 -9.39 0.20
CA THR A 240 -10.27 -8.72 -1.09
C THR A 240 -11.56 -8.47 -1.89
N MET A 241 -11.59 -7.32 -2.56
CA MET A 241 -12.55 -7.01 -3.62
C MET A 241 -11.77 -6.61 -4.87
N ALA A 242 -12.02 -7.30 -5.97
CA ALA A 242 -11.30 -7.06 -7.23
C ALA A 242 -11.56 -5.67 -7.83
N ARG A 243 -12.72 -5.11 -7.57
CA ARG A 243 -13.14 -3.73 -7.91
C ARG A 243 -14.14 -3.25 -6.89
N PHE A 244 -14.24 -1.93 -6.70
CA PHE A 244 -15.28 -1.36 -5.86
C PHE A 244 -16.68 -1.56 -6.48
N ASP A 245 -17.57 -2.12 -5.68
CA ASP A 245 -19.02 -2.16 -5.89
C ASP A 245 -19.67 -1.84 -4.55
N LEU A 246 -20.56 -0.85 -4.50
CA LEU A 246 -21.12 -0.36 -3.24
C LEU A 246 -21.95 -1.43 -2.51
N GLU A 247 -22.73 -2.20 -3.25
CA GLU A 247 -23.58 -3.24 -2.65
C GLU A 247 -22.73 -4.35 -2.05
N GLN A 248 -21.73 -4.84 -2.79
CA GLN A 248 -20.79 -5.84 -2.30
C GLN A 248 -19.98 -5.30 -1.11
N PHE A 249 -19.54 -4.03 -1.16
CA PHE A 249 -18.82 -3.40 -0.04
C PHE A 249 -19.66 -3.42 1.23
N LEU A 250 -20.93 -2.99 1.15
CA LEU A 250 -21.84 -2.94 2.30
C LEU A 250 -22.14 -4.34 2.84
N GLN A 251 -22.36 -5.31 1.94
CA GLN A 251 -22.58 -6.71 2.31
C GLN A 251 -21.38 -7.28 3.05
N LEU A 252 -20.17 -7.15 2.49
CA LEU A 252 -18.94 -7.63 3.12
C LEU A 252 -18.64 -6.91 4.43
N ALA A 253 -18.93 -5.61 4.52
CA ALA A 253 -18.74 -4.84 5.76
C ALA A 253 -19.63 -5.38 6.88
N GLN A 254 -20.90 -5.68 6.56
CA GLN A 254 -21.84 -6.30 7.50
C GLN A 254 -21.41 -7.72 7.88
N ASP A 255 -21.18 -8.61 6.89
CA ASP A 255 -20.92 -10.03 7.11
C ASP A 255 -19.61 -10.30 7.85
N HIS A 256 -18.61 -9.47 7.61
CA HIS A 256 -17.30 -9.58 8.24
C HIS A 256 -17.13 -8.66 9.47
N HIS A 257 -18.18 -7.95 9.88
CA HIS A 257 -18.18 -7.05 11.04
C HIS A 257 -17.04 -6.03 11.01
N VAL A 258 -16.89 -5.35 9.86
CA VAL A 258 -15.80 -4.40 9.64
C VAL A 258 -15.87 -3.26 10.65
N LYS A 259 -14.80 -3.04 11.40
CA LYS A 259 -14.68 -1.96 12.37
C LYS A 259 -14.16 -0.66 11.74
N ARG A 260 -13.28 -0.77 10.76
CA ARG A 260 -12.63 0.37 10.09
C ARG A 260 -12.67 0.21 8.58
N ALA A 261 -13.20 1.21 7.90
CA ALA A 261 -13.25 1.25 6.45
C ALA A 261 -12.23 2.27 5.92
N PHE A 262 -11.25 1.79 5.16
CA PHE A 262 -10.26 2.64 4.49
C PHE A 262 -10.73 2.93 3.07
N VAL A 263 -10.96 4.19 2.78
CA VAL A 263 -11.65 4.62 1.56
C VAL A 263 -10.98 5.84 0.90
N ALA A 264 -11.47 6.22 -0.27
CA ALA A 264 -11.19 7.49 -0.90
C ALA A 264 -12.46 8.39 -0.82
N PRO A 265 -12.34 9.72 -0.97
CA PRO A 265 -13.46 10.65 -0.82
C PRO A 265 -14.75 10.32 -1.60
N PRO A 266 -14.70 9.79 -2.85
CA PRO A 266 -15.93 9.38 -3.55
C PRO A 266 -16.73 8.30 -2.81
N ILE A 267 -16.07 7.42 -2.05
CA ILE A 267 -16.74 6.40 -1.25
C ILE A 267 -17.37 7.02 0.00
N VAL A 268 -16.70 7.98 0.63
CA VAL A 268 -17.30 8.76 1.75
C VAL A 268 -18.59 9.42 1.28
N LEU A 269 -18.60 10.01 0.08
CA LEU A 269 -19.80 10.60 -0.52
C LEU A 269 -20.91 9.56 -0.72
N ALA A 270 -20.58 8.37 -1.23
CA ALA A 270 -21.54 7.29 -1.38
C ALA A 270 -22.11 6.84 -0.02
N LEU A 271 -21.26 6.67 0.99
CA LEU A 271 -21.67 6.31 2.35
C LEU A 271 -22.54 7.40 3.01
N ALA A 272 -22.26 8.67 2.74
CA ALA A 272 -23.04 9.81 3.25
C ALA A 272 -24.43 9.94 2.58
N LYS A 273 -24.54 9.64 1.27
CA LYS A 273 -25.72 10.03 0.46
C LYS A 273 -26.54 8.86 -0.09
N HIS A 274 -25.92 7.72 -0.40
CA HIS A 274 -26.58 6.67 -1.15
C HIS A 274 -27.63 5.94 -0.29
N PRO A 275 -28.89 5.75 -0.77
CA PRO A 275 -29.96 5.12 0.02
C PRO A 275 -29.72 3.65 0.34
N LEU A 276 -28.85 2.97 -0.43
CA LEU A 276 -28.52 1.56 -0.21
C LEU A 276 -27.89 1.32 1.16
N VAL A 277 -27.16 2.31 1.70
CA VAL A 277 -26.46 2.21 3.00
C VAL A 277 -27.43 1.85 4.14
N GLU A 278 -28.66 2.33 4.10
CA GLU A 278 -29.67 2.05 5.14
C GLU A 278 -30.18 0.60 5.18
N LYS A 279 -29.87 -0.19 4.14
CA LYS A 279 -30.28 -1.60 4.06
C LYS A 279 -29.32 -2.56 4.74
N TYR A 280 -28.17 -2.08 5.19
CA TYR A 280 -27.10 -2.89 5.76
C TYR A 280 -26.79 -2.49 7.21
N ASP A 281 -26.46 -3.46 8.02
CA ASP A 281 -26.03 -3.24 9.41
C ASP A 281 -24.54 -2.89 9.47
N LEU A 282 -24.26 -1.59 9.62
CA LEU A 282 -22.91 -1.05 9.81
C LEU A 282 -22.61 -0.67 11.26
N SER A 283 -23.39 -1.16 12.22
CA SER A 283 -23.27 -0.81 13.66
C SER A 283 -21.91 -1.18 14.28
N ARG A 284 -21.14 -2.04 13.60
CA ARG A 284 -19.78 -2.40 14.01
C ARG A 284 -18.70 -1.42 13.51
N LEU A 285 -19.06 -0.52 12.61
CA LEU A 285 -18.13 0.45 12.05
C LEU A 285 -17.80 1.52 13.12
N GLU A 286 -16.55 1.56 13.54
CA GLU A 286 -16.03 2.53 14.53
C GLU A 286 -15.45 3.77 13.83
N SER A 287 -14.88 3.60 12.63
CA SER A 287 -14.33 4.71 11.86
C SER A 287 -14.30 4.47 10.35
N VAL A 288 -14.40 5.55 9.60
CA VAL A 288 -14.10 5.63 8.18
C VAL A 288 -12.83 6.45 8.01
N PHE A 289 -11.80 5.87 7.43
CA PHE A 289 -10.51 6.50 7.20
C PHE A 289 -10.38 6.90 5.73
N SER A 290 -10.37 8.20 5.44
CA SER A 290 -10.25 8.73 4.08
C SER A 290 -8.81 9.11 3.77
N GLY A 291 -8.32 8.70 2.60
CA GLY A 291 -7.00 9.05 2.09
C GLY A 291 -6.99 9.20 0.58
N ALA A 292 -5.81 9.41 0.01
CA ALA A 292 -5.53 9.57 -1.42
C ALA A 292 -6.04 10.88 -2.07
N ALA A 293 -6.89 11.65 -1.42
CA ALA A 293 -7.32 12.98 -1.86
C ALA A 293 -7.92 13.75 -0.68
N PRO A 294 -7.99 15.09 -0.73
CA PRO A 294 -8.61 15.90 0.30
C PRO A 294 -10.11 15.59 0.48
N LEU A 295 -10.55 15.50 1.73
CA LEU A 295 -11.96 15.35 2.10
C LEU A 295 -12.44 16.64 2.81
N GLY A 296 -13.48 17.28 2.28
CA GLY A 296 -14.07 18.46 2.91
C GLY A 296 -14.72 18.13 4.26
N ALA A 297 -14.60 19.04 5.23
CA ALA A 297 -15.11 18.86 6.59
C ALA A 297 -16.62 18.60 6.62
N GLU A 298 -17.42 19.33 5.83
CA GLU A 298 -18.87 19.15 5.76
C GLU A 298 -19.28 17.73 5.36
N LEU A 299 -18.61 17.16 4.34
CA LEU A 299 -18.89 15.80 3.89
C LEU A 299 -18.46 14.76 4.94
N ALA A 300 -17.33 14.98 5.61
CA ALA A 300 -16.87 14.11 6.70
C ALA A 300 -17.87 14.10 7.86
N GLU A 301 -18.36 15.27 8.29
CA GLU A 301 -19.36 15.42 9.36
C GLU A 301 -20.71 14.79 8.98
N GLU A 302 -21.16 14.97 7.74
CA GLU A 302 -22.40 14.37 7.25
C GLU A 302 -22.32 12.84 7.25
N ALA A 303 -21.21 12.29 6.75
CA ALA A 303 -20.97 10.85 6.75
C ALA A 303 -20.88 10.29 8.19
N ALA A 304 -20.18 11.00 9.09
CA ALA A 304 -20.06 10.63 10.49
C ALA A 304 -21.42 10.60 11.20
N ALA A 305 -22.24 11.63 11.01
CA ALA A 305 -23.59 11.71 11.59
C ALA A 305 -24.50 10.57 11.10
N ARG A 306 -24.40 10.22 9.80
CA ARG A 306 -25.22 9.14 9.23
C ARG A 306 -24.78 7.75 9.68
N LEU A 307 -23.47 7.51 9.71
CA LEU A 307 -22.89 6.20 10.04
C LEU A 307 -22.79 5.97 11.56
N GLY A 308 -22.84 7.02 12.36
CA GLY A 308 -22.63 6.94 13.80
C GLY A 308 -21.20 6.60 14.21
N CYS A 309 -20.22 6.95 13.37
CA CYS A 309 -18.79 6.66 13.62
C CYS A 309 -17.91 7.86 13.25
N GLU A 310 -16.64 7.84 13.64
CA GLU A 310 -15.67 8.88 13.25
C GLU A 310 -15.34 8.78 11.74
N VAL A 311 -15.24 9.92 11.06
CA VAL A 311 -14.69 10.01 9.71
C VAL A 311 -13.43 10.84 9.78
N VAL A 312 -12.30 10.19 9.61
CA VAL A 312 -10.96 10.77 9.80
C VAL A 312 -10.16 10.74 8.51
N GLN A 313 -9.08 11.49 8.48
CA GLN A 313 -8.17 11.54 7.33
C GLN A 313 -6.74 11.17 7.72
N GLY A 314 -5.96 10.81 6.71
CA GLY A 314 -4.52 10.72 6.76
C GLY A 314 -3.93 11.24 5.46
N TYR A 315 -2.62 11.51 5.49
CA TYR A 315 -1.88 12.01 4.35
C TYR A 315 -0.64 11.14 4.10
N GLY A 316 -0.35 11.00 2.83
CA GLY A 316 0.81 10.27 2.37
C GLY A 316 0.90 10.23 0.85
N MET A 317 2.03 9.76 0.38
CA MET A 317 2.33 9.60 -1.04
C MET A 317 3.22 8.38 -1.25
N THR A 318 3.36 7.92 -2.49
CA THR A 318 4.15 6.71 -2.79
C THR A 318 5.58 6.84 -2.27
N GLU A 319 6.18 8.01 -2.41
CA GLU A 319 7.52 8.39 -2.01
C GLU A 319 7.75 8.38 -0.48
N LEU A 320 6.65 8.28 0.31
CA LEU A 320 6.64 8.22 1.79
C LEU A 320 6.25 6.84 2.35
N SER A 321 6.07 5.81 1.54
CA SER A 321 5.87 4.38 1.89
C SER A 321 4.56 3.95 2.61
N PRO A 322 3.37 4.56 2.61
CA PRO A 322 3.04 5.88 2.09
C PRO A 322 2.85 6.96 3.16
N VAL A 323 2.59 6.60 4.44
CA VAL A 323 1.97 7.48 5.45
C VAL A 323 3.01 8.43 6.07
N SER A 324 2.65 9.70 6.19
CA SER A 324 3.37 10.68 7.00
C SER A 324 2.50 11.33 8.08
N HIS A 325 1.19 11.49 7.83
CA HIS A 325 0.24 12.00 8.80
C HIS A 325 -0.96 11.07 8.94
N SER A 326 -1.47 10.94 10.14
CA SER A 326 -2.62 10.11 10.46
C SER A 326 -3.38 10.68 11.65
N THR A 327 -4.66 10.36 11.75
CA THR A 327 -5.52 10.77 12.88
C THR A 327 -5.67 9.59 13.86
N PRO A 328 -4.97 9.58 15.01
CA PRO A 328 -5.18 8.59 16.06
C PRO A 328 -6.59 8.68 16.62
N LYS A 329 -7.10 7.57 17.20
CA LYS A 329 -8.41 7.52 17.84
C LYS A 329 -8.52 8.60 18.93
N GLY A 330 -9.59 9.40 18.87
CA GLY A 330 -9.86 10.48 19.83
C GLY A 330 -9.11 11.79 19.54
N MET A 331 -8.35 11.89 18.46
CA MET A 331 -7.67 13.12 18.02
C MET A 331 -8.31 13.70 16.75
N TYR A 332 -9.59 13.43 16.52
CA TYR A 332 -10.28 13.95 15.37
C TYR A 332 -10.37 15.48 15.39
N LYS A 333 -10.05 16.08 14.25
CA LYS A 333 -10.19 17.51 13.98
C LYS A 333 -10.75 17.70 12.57
N PRO A 334 -11.89 18.40 12.40
CA PRO A 334 -12.49 18.61 11.09
C PRO A 334 -11.52 19.24 10.09
N GLY A 335 -11.44 18.69 8.89
CA GLY A 335 -10.58 19.19 7.81
C GLY A 335 -9.08 18.90 7.96
N SER A 336 -8.65 18.28 9.07
CA SER A 336 -7.25 17.92 9.30
C SER A 336 -6.92 16.56 8.70
N ILE A 337 -5.68 16.41 8.20
CA ILE A 337 -5.05 15.15 7.79
C ILE A 337 -4.44 14.37 8.98
N GLY A 338 -4.62 14.88 10.20
CA GLY A 338 -4.07 14.30 11.42
C GLY A 338 -2.72 14.90 11.83
N ILE A 339 -1.99 14.17 12.64
CA ILE A 339 -0.68 14.54 13.17
C ILE A 339 0.43 13.71 12.52
N LEU A 340 1.68 14.14 12.62
CA LEU A 340 2.85 13.37 12.19
C LEU A 340 2.90 12.00 12.88
N ILE A 341 3.13 10.95 12.11
CA ILE A 341 3.41 9.62 12.66
C ILE A 341 4.78 9.60 13.37
N PRO A 342 5.04 8.65 14.29
CA PRO A 342 6.30 8.60 15.04
C PRO A 342 7.55 8.58 14.15
N SER A 343 8.66 9.10 14.67
CA SER A 343 9.96 9.16 13.98
C SER A 343 9.93 9.86 12.62
N THR A 344 9.01 10.80 12.45
CA THR A 344 8.86 11.64 11.25
C THR A 344 8.97 13.10 11.63
N GLU A 345 9.64 13.87 10.80
CA GLU A 345 9.75 15.31 10.91
C GLU A 345 9.10 15.99 9.71
N SER A 346 8.53 17.17 9.91
CA SER A 346 8.05 18.04 8.84
C SER A 346 8.49 19.48 8.99
N ARG A 347 8.48 20.19 7.87
CA ARG A 347 8.64 21.65 7.78
C ARG A 347 7.53 22.18 6.88
N ILE A 348 7.04 23.37 7.18
CA ILE A 348 6.20 24.14 6.27
C ILE A 348 7.07 25.21 5.66
N VAL A 349 7.23 25.19 4.35
CA VAL A 349 8.22 26.01 3.64
C VAL A 349 7.51 26.87 2.60
N ASP A 350 7.84 28.15 2.57
CA ASP A 350 7.38 29.06 1.53
C ASP A 350 8.01 28.64 0.17
N PRO A 351 7.21 28.23 -0.80
CA PRO A 351 7.74 27.74 -2.08
C PRO A 351 8.44 28.81 -2.93
N GLU A 352 8.22 30.10 -2.68
CA GLU A 352 8.87 31.19 -3.40
C GLU A 352 10.23 31.56 -2.79
N THR A 353 10.34 31.54 -1.47
CA THR A 353 11.53 32.02 -0.76
C THR A 353 12.40 30.92 -0.16
N GLY A 354 11.88 29.68 -0.07
CA GLY A 354 12.55 28.55 0.57
C GLY A 354 12.72 28.69 2.10
N LYS A 355 11.97 29.60 2.73
CA LYS A 355 12.05 29.84 4.17
C LYS A 355 10.99 29.07 4.93
N ASP A 356 11.35 28.61 6.13
CA ASP A 356 10.37 28.05 7.06
C ASP A 356 9.30 29.08 7.42
N LEU A 357 8.06 28.60 7.46
CA LEU A 357 6.89 29.35 7.91
C LEU A 357 6.53 29.01 9.36
N GLY A 358 5.69 29.84 9.96
CA GLY A 358 5.17 29.68 11.32
C GLY A 358 3.89 28.87 11.38
N LEU A 359 3.37 28.69 12.62
CA LEU A 359 2.10 28.01 12.83
C LEU A 359 0.94 28.74 12.12
N GLY A 360 0.11 28.00 11.41
CA GLY A 360 -1.07 28.51 10.70
C GLY A 360 -0.76 29.26 9.39
N GLU A 361 0.49 29.27 8.95
CA GLU A 361 0.88 29.83 7.65
C GLU A 361 0.96 28.72 6.60
N ASP A 362 0.30 28.93 5.45
CA ASP A 362 0.25 27.97 4.35
C ASP A 362 1.56 27.94 3.56
N GLY A 363 2.15 26.76 3.40
CA GLY A 363 3.36 26.52 2.62
C GLY A 363 3.48 25.08 2.17
N GLU A 364 4.54 24.75 1.43
CA GLU A 364 4.81 23.41 1.01
C GLU A 364 5.20 22.52 2.21
N ILE A 365 4.59 21.35 2.30
CA ILE A 365 4.90 20.36 3.31
C ILE A 365 6.17 19.62 2.89
N TRP A 366 7.24 19.74 3.68
CA TRP A 366 8.45 18.93 3.52
C TRP A 366 8.52 17.89 4.62
N VAL A 367 8.89 16.65 4.24
CA VAL A 367 8.89 15.52 5.16
C VAL A 367 10.25 14.84 5.17
N ARG A 368 10.71 14.46 6.37
CA ARG A 368 11.92 13.65 6.57
C ARG A 368 11.63 12.51 7.55
N GLY A 369 12.13 11.33 7.26
CA GLY A 369 11.95 10.16 8.12
C GLY A 369 12.41 8.85 7.46
N PRO A 370 12.43 7.76 8.22
CA PRO A 370 12.93 6.47 7.73
C PRO A 370 12.05 5.84 6.64
N GLN A 371 10.83 6.31 6.47
CA GLN A 371 9.88 5.89 5.43
C GLN A 371 10.09 6.60 4.09
N VAL A 372 10.93 7.63 4.01
CA VAL A 372 11.20 8.35 2.77
C VAL A 372 11.98 7.45 1.81
N MET A 373 11.55 7.37 0.56
CA MET A 373 12.21 6.60 -0.50
C MET A 373 13.67 7.04 -0.71
N PRO A 374 14.58 6.19 -1.19
CA PRO A 374 15.92 6.61 -1.61
C PRO A 374 15.91 7.40 -2.92
N GLY A 375 14.86 7.31 -3.74
CA GLY A 375 14.74 8.05 -5.00
C GLY A 375 13.89 7.36 -6.05
N TYR A 376 13.90 7.94 -7.26
CA TYR A 376 13.26 7.39 -8.45
C TYR A 376 14.23 6.53 -9.25
N LEU A 377 13.74 5.38 -9.71
CA LEU A 377 14.49 4.46 -10.57
C LEU A 377 14.93 5.16 -11.85
N ASN A 378 16.21 4.99 -12.20
CA ASN A 378 16.80 5.55 -13.43
C ASN A 378 16.59 7.06 -13.63
N ASN A 379 16.31 7.83 -12.56
CA ASN A 379 15.98 9.25 -12.67
C ASN A 379 16.60 10.10 -11.54
N ASP A 380 17.93 10.21 -11.58
CA ASP A 380 18.69 11.01 -10.58
C ASP A 380 18.26 12.48 -10.54
N LYS A 381 17.85 13.03 -11.71
CA LYS A 381 17.39 14.42 -11.76
C LYS A 381 16.10 14.59 -10.96
N ALA A 382 15.09 13.76 -11.22
CA ALA A 382 13.84 13.83 -10.47
C ALA A 382 14.05 13.54 -8.97
N THR A 383 14.98 12.64 -8.64
CA THR A 383 15.35 12.37 -7.25
C THR A 383 15.87 13.62 -6.55
N LYS A 384 16.84 14.33 -7.15
CA LYS A 384 17.41 15.56 -6.61
C LYS A 384 16.44 16.74 -6.59
N ASP A 385 15.49 16.77 -7.53
CA ASP A 385 14.43 17.79 -7.56
C ASP A 385 13.37 17.54 -6.44
N THR A 386 13.29 16.29 -5.92
CA THR A 386 12.28 15.88 -4.93
C THR A 386 12.86 15.71 -3.53
N ILE A 387 14.11 15.27 -3.39
CA ILE A 387 14.79 15.06 -2.10
C ILE A 387 16.06 15.89 -2.10
N ASP A 388 16.17 16.80 -1.13
CA ASP A 388 17.33 17.68 -0.99
C ASP A 388 18.52 17.00 -0.29
N ASP A 389 19.67 17.69 -0.24
CA ASP A 389 20.90 17.17 0.37
C ASP A 389 20.80 16.96 1.90
N GLU A 390 19.78 17.52 2.57
CA GLU A 390 19.51 17.34 4.00
C GLU A 390 18.50 16.18 4.24
N GLY A 391 18.01 15.53 3.18
CA GLY A 391 17.08 14.42 3.22
C GLY A 391 15.60 14.83 3.38
N TRP A 392 15.26 16.09 3.14
CA TRP A 392 13.88 16.53 3.08
C TRP A 392 13.26 16.17 1.74
N LEU A 393 12.12 15.48 1.79
CA LEU A 393 11.29 15.25 0.64
C LEU A 393 10.33 16.42 0.47
N HIS A 394 10.37 17.06 -0.69
CA HIS A 394 9.48 18.14 -1.11
C HIS A 394 8.22 17.50 -1.72
N THR A 395 7.08 17.66 -1.03
CA THR A 395 5.86 16.93 -1.43
C THR A 395 5.13 17.54 -2.61
N GLY A 396 5.32 18.83 -2.85
CA GLY A 396 4.52 19.61 -3.79
C GLY A 396 3.12 19.96 -3.29
N ASP A 397 2.75 19.50 -2.08
CA ASP A 397 1.44 19.75 -1.48
C ASP A 397 1.50 20.92 -0.49
N ILE A 398 0.47 21.75 -0.49
CA ILE A 398 0.37 22.93 0.39
C ILE A 398 -0.49 22.61 1.62
N GLY A 399 0.03 22.98 2.78
CA GLY A 399 -0.66 22.83 4.06
C GLY A 399 -0.06 23.72 5.14
N HIS A 400 -0.58 23.61 6.34
CA HIS A 400 -0.02 24.28 7.52
C HIS A 400 -0.12 23.39 8.76
N VAL A 401 0.64 23.72 9.78
CA VAL A 401 0.54 23.09 11.10
C VAL A 401 -0.05 24.10 12.06
N ASP A 402 -1.06 23.69 12.82
CA ASP A 402 -1.67 24.54 13.84
C ASP A 402 -1.04 24.37 15.23
N ALA A 403 -1.59 25.07 16.23
CA ALA A 403 -1.05 25.04 17.59
C ALA A 403 -1.20 23.69 18.30
N ASP A 404 -2.09 22.80 17.81
CA ASP A 404 -2.32 21.45 18.34
C ASP A 404 -1.47 20.41 17.62
N GLY A 405 -0.71 20.80 16.59
CA GLY A 405 0.15 19.93 15.79
C GLY A 405 -0.57 19.20 14.65
N HIS A 406 -1.77 19.70 14.27
CA HIS A 406 -2.57 19.17 13.16
C HIS A 406 -2.30 19.90 11.87
#